data_de342d079d16f2ab7e61444f38f236e1
#
_entry.id   de342d079d16f2ab7e61444f38f236e1
#
_cell.length_a   1.000
_cell.length_b   1.000
_cell.length_c   1.000
_cell.angle_alpha   90.00
_cell.angle_beta   90.00
_cell.angle_gamma   90.00
#
_symmetry.space_group_name_H-M   'P 1'
#
loop_
_entity.id
_entity.type
_entity.pdbx_description
1 polymer ?
#
loop_
_entity_poly.entity_id
_entity_poly.type
_entity_poly.pdbx_seq_one_letter_code
_entity_poly.pdbx_strand_id
1 'polypeptide(L)'
;MAGQNMEYLKLSRRELKERFKAGRMPTEEDFMSLIDSVVNSIDEGFDVNEENGLQIKQKKDSGCLASFFANLAEHKPHWFLNLRKNVEKCESSLNVKTPNMGAEESAVTIVGSYSENSHKKLNTRVGIGSADPQCELDVNGLIASKGRMGCSSDRFEVAADGLWHNVTDVLTGCHCFEVVAGVGGKEGDGKFALAHAIAVNTFNSNPKVNLTQSYSGGRGAKIDIRWCKCQNKYEYTLQMRVRHKYDEEGKIKVRYHITKLWHDSQMMGSISK
;
A
#
# COMPACT_ATOMS: atom_id res chain seq x y z
N MET A 1 -17.17 -24.09 47.19
CA MET A 1 -15.81 -23.72 47.62
C MET A 1 -15.10 -23.13 46.37
N ALA A 2 -14.95 -21.84 46.32
CA ALA A 2 -14.24 -21.18 45.22
C ALA A 2 -12.75 -21.39 45.44
N GLY A 3 -12.11 -22.19 44.56
CA GLY A 3 -10.67 -22.36 44.56
C GLY A 3 -10.03 -21.02 44.22
N GLN A 4 -9.31 -20.42 45.17
CA GLN A 4 -8.36 -19.36 44.89
C GLN A 4 -7.31 -19.95 43.95
N ASN A 5 -7.28 -19.48 42.70
CA ASN A 5 -6.12 -19.67 41.83
C ASN A 5 -4.92 -18.98 42.50
N MET A 6 -4.13 -19.72 43.25
CA MET A 6 -2.80 -19.26 43.67
C MET A 6 -1.93 -19.26 42.44
N GLU A 7 -1.68 -18.08 41.92
CA GLU A 7 -0.71 -17.87 40.86
C GLU A 7 0.69 -18.05 41.47
N TYR A 8 1.35 -19.16 41.15
CA TYR A 8 2.71 -19.42 41.62
C TYR A 8 3.71 -18.47 40.95
N LEU A 9 4.76 -18.14 41.66
CA LEU A 9 5.74 -17.17 41.19
C LEU A 9 6.52 -17.74 39.98
N LYS A 10 6.46 -17.03 38.84
CA LYS A 10 7.32 -17.37 37.70
C LYS A 10 8.78 -17.15 38.05
N LEU A 11 9.60 -18.18 37.90
CA LEU A 11 11.00 -18.19 38.25
C LEU A 11 11.92 -18.13 37.05
N SER A 12 13.06 -17.48 37.18
CA SER A 12 14.09 -17.49 36.15
C SER A 12 14.70 -18.89 35.99
N ARG A 13 15.29 -19.18 34.82
CA ARG A 13 16.00 -20.45 34.57
C ARG A 13 17.11 -20.72 35.58
N ARG A 14 17.72 -19.66 36.11
CA ARG A 14 18.77 -19.80 37.15
C ARG A 14 18.17 -20.28 38.47
N GLU A 15 17.09 -19.69 38.92
CA GLU A 15 16.37 -20.08 40.14
C GLU A 15 15.81 -21.50 40.04
N LEU A 16 15.21 -21.86 38.93
CA LEU A 16 14.74 -23.22 38.68
C LEU A 16 15.88 -24.25 38.75
N LYS A 17 17.00 -23.98 38.09
CA LYS A 17 18.18 -24.85 38.16
C LYS A 17 18.69 -25.06 39.59
N GLU A 18 18.64 -24.06 40.44
CA GLU A 18 19.04 -24.20 41.85
C GLU A 18 18.03 -25.06 42.64
N ARG A 19 16.74 -25.00 42.36
CA ARG A 19 15.70 -25.83 43.01
C ARG A 19 15.76 -27.30 42.59
N PHE A 20 16.11 -27.57 41.34
CA PHE A 20 16.20 -28.92 40.77
C PHE A 20 17.66 -29.46 40.73
N LYS A 21 18.55 -28.91 41.51
CA LYS A 21 19.96 -29.32 41.60
C LYS A 21 20.12 -30.70 42.28
N ALA A 22 21.12 -31.45 41.86
CA ALA A 22 21.44 -32.74 42.45
C ALA A 22 21.58 -32.64 43.98
N GLY A 23 20.96 -33.55 44.71
CA GLY A 23 20.94 -33.58 46.18
C GLY A 23 19.82 -32.75 46.82
N ARG A 24 18.99 -32.04 46.06
CA ARG A 24 17.74 -31.42 46.52
C ARG A 24 16.56 -32.33 46.22
N MET A 25 15.54 -32.26 47.04
CA MET A 25 14.26 -32.92 46.82
C MET A 25 13.24 -31.85 46.46
N PRO A 26 12.85 -31.72 45.15
CA PRO A 26 11.87 -30.74 44.73
C PRO A 26 10.52 -30.96 45.39
N THR A 27 9.89 -29.89 45.79
CA THR A 27 8.54 -29.88 46.38
C THR A 27 7.48 -29.72 45.30
N GLU A 28 6.20 -29.95 45.69
CA GLU A 28 5.04 -29.66 44.81
C GLU A 28 5.08 -28.20 44.29
N GLU A 29 5.40 -27.25 45.16
CA GLU A 29 5.54 -25.82 44.80
C GLU A 29 6.66 -25.58 43.76
N ASP A 30 7.76 -26.35 43.80
CA ASP A 30 8.86 -26.24 42.84
C ASP A 30 8.38 -26.73 41.43
N PHE A 31 7.58 -27.79 41.36
CA PHE A 31 6.99 -28.28 40.12
C PHE A 31 5.94 -27.31 39.59
N MET A 32 5.07 -26.75 40.44
CA MET A 32 4.09 -25.75 40.03
C MET A 32 4.78 -24.50 39.48
N SER A 33 5.81 -24.01 40.16
CA SER A 33 6.62 -22.88 39.69
C SER A 33 7.34 -23.18 38.35
N LEU A 34 7.77 -24.41 38.14
CA LEU A 34 8.34 -24.85 36.86
C LEU A 34 7.30 -24.80 35.73
N ILE A 35 6.09 -25.37 35.99
CA ILE A 35 4.99 -25.38 35.03
C ILE A 35 4.60 -23.92 34.66
N ASP A 36 4.43 -23.04 35.65
CA ASP A 36 4.06 -21.64 35.44
C ASP A 36 5.16 -20.78 34.77
N SER A 37 6.41 -21.26 34.82
CA SER A 37 7.54 -20.61 34.18
C SER A 37 7.77 -21.06 32.72
N VAL A 38 7.08 -22.12 32.28
CA VAL A 38 7.13 -22.64 30.91
C VAL A 38 5.95 -22.07 30.12
N VAL A 39 6.19 -21.75 28.87
CA VAL A 39 5.12 -21.30 27.99
C VAL A 39 4.25 -22.49 27.57
N ASN A 40 2.93 -22.37 27.78
CA ASN A 40 1.95 -23.34 27.36
C ASN A 40 1.19 -22.82 26.13
N SER A 41 1.24 -23.56 25.02
CA SER A 41 0.61 -23.14 23.75
C SER A 41 -0.93 -22.97 23.87
N ILE A 42 -1.58 -23.77 24.70
CA ILE A 42 -3.03 -23.69 24.91
C ILE A 42 -3.39 -22.44 25.71
N ASP A 43 -2.69 -22.23 26.85
CA ASP A 43 -2.99 -21.14 27.77
C ASP A 43 -2.47 -19.80 27.26
N GLU A 44 -1.30 -19.78 26.63
CA GLU A 44 -0.66 -18.56 26.15
C GLU A 44 -1.18 -18.09 24.77
N GLY A 45 -1.87 -18.97 24.03
CA GLY A 45 -2.50 -18.62 22.76
C GLY A 45 -1.54 -18.46 21.58
N PHE A 46 -0.38 -19.13 21.64
CA PHE A 46 0.51 -19.25 20.50
C PHE A 46 1.02 -20.68 20.32
N ASP A 47 1.28 -21.04 19.08
CA ASP A 47 1.77 -22.37 18.70
C ASP A 47 2.71 -22.25 17.50
N VAL A 48 3.43 -23.31 17.19
CA VAL A 48 4.32 -23.37 16.02
C VAL A 48 4.08 -24.68 15.29
N ASN A 49 3.79 -24.60 13.99
CA ASN A 49 3.74 -25.79 13.15
C ASN A 49 4.45 -25.55 11.81
N GLU A 50 4.70 -26.64 11.07
CA GLU A 50 5.43 -26.59 9.79
C GLU A 50 4.64 -25.87 8.70
N GLU A 51 3.31 -25.93 8.72
CA GLU A 51 2.45 -25.36 7.68
C GLU A 51 2.29 -23.85 7.80
N ASN A 52 2.08 -23.33 9.02
CA ASN A 52 1.72 -21.94 9.28
C ASN A 52 2.79 -21.17 10.08
N GLY A 53 3.89 -21.84 10.50
CA GLY A 53 4.91 -21.24 11.33
C GLY A 53 4.37 -20.86 12.72
N LEU A 54 4.79 -19.68 13.23
CA LEU A 54 4.31 -19.16 14.50
C LEU A 54 2.87 -18.68 14.39
N GLN A 55 1.98 -19.33 15.11
CA GLN A 55 0.57 -18.98 15.20
C GLN A 55 0.32 -18.18 16.48
N ILE A 56 -0.33 -17.03 16.35
CA ILE A 56 -0.69 -16.16 17.48
C ILE A 56 -2.21 -15.99 17.48
N LYS A 57 -2.86 -16.44 18.52
CA LYS A 57 -4.29 -16.30 18.74
C LYS A 57 -4.55 -15.18 19.73
N GLN A 58 -5.45 -14.26 19.38
CA GLN A 58 -5.87 -13.25 20.35
C GLN A 58 -6.55 -13.88 21.56
N LYS A 59 -6.17 -13.43 22.75
CA LYS A 59 -6.84 -13.83 24.00
C LYS A 59 -7.99 -12.88 24.26
N LYS A 60 -9.19 -13.43 24.51
CA LYS A 60 -10.44 -12.69 24.72
C LYS A 60 -10.76 -11.74 23.55
N ASP A 61 -11.75 -10.89 23.70
CA ASP A 61 -12.20 -9.95 22.68
C ASP A 61 -11.34 -8.67 22.57
N SER A 62 -10.15 -8.65 23.18
CA SER A 62 -9.26 -7.49 23.16
C SER A 62 -8.69 -7.16 21.79
N GLY A 63 -8.67 -8.13 20.88
CA GLY A 63 -8.04 -8.00 19.57
C GLY A 63 -6.50 -7.95 19.61
N CYS A 64 -5.88 -7.90 20.80
CA CYS A 64 -4.44 -7.78 20.94
C CYS A 64 -3.74 -9.12 20.65
N LEU A 65 -2.78 -9.09 19.71
CA LEU A 65 -1.91 -10.22 19.40
C LEU A 65 -0.58 -10.14 20.13
N ALA A 66 0.00 -8.94 20.20
CA ALA A 66 1.29 -8.69 20.84
C ALA A 66 1.36 -7.28 21.41
N SER A 67 2.08 -7.16 22.53
CA SER A 67 2.39 -5.88 23.18
C SER A 67 3.90 -5.75 23.28
N PHE A 68 4.43 -4.57 22.95
CA PHE A 68 5.87 -4.32 22.91
C PHE A 68 6.26 -3.36 24.03
N PHE A 69 7.15 -3.83 24.89
CA PHE A 69 7.68 -3.09 26.02
C PHE A 69 9.18 -2.85 25.79
N ALA A 70 9.70 -1.69 26.19
CA ALA A 70 11.14 -1.47 26.24
C ALA A 70 11.76 -2.26 27.40
N ASN A 71 11.02 -2.36 28.51
CA ASN A 71 11.40 -3.16 29.68
C ASN A 71 10.14 -3.84 30.24
N LEU A 72 10.20 -5.14 30.54
CA LEU A 72 9.09 -5.89 31.12
C LEU A 72 8.66 -5.41 32.53
N ALA A 73 9.50 -4.61 33.21
CA ALA A 73 9.12 -3.95 34.47
C ALA A 73 8.16 -2.76 34.26
N GLU A 74 7.97 -2.29 33.03
CA GLU A 74 7.02 -1.22 32.72
C GLU A 74 5.59 -1.75 32.78
N HIS A 75 4.67 -0.92 33.31
CA HIS A 75 3.26 -1.30 33.44
C HIS A 75 2.45 -1.08 32.14
N LYS A 76 3.01 -0.35 31.16
CA LYS A 76 2.34 -0.04 29.89
C LYS A 76 3.26 -0.33 28.71
N PRO A 77 2.77 -1.01 27.67
CA PRO A 77 3.55 -1.20 26.44
C PRO A 77 3.68 0.11 25.66
N HIS A 78 4.70 0.20 24.82
CA HIS A 78 4.88 1.32 23.88
C HIS A 78 4.05 1.13 22.63
N TRP A 79 3.86 -0.12 22.18
CA TRP A 79 3.11 -0.48 20.97
C TRP A 79 2.27 -1.74 21.18
N PHE A 80 1.18 -1.80 20.43
CA PHE A 80 0.32 -2.98 20.30
C PHE A 80 0.21 -3.40 18.85
N LEU A 81 0.10 -4.70 18.63
CA LEU A 81 -0.31 -5.32 17.38
C LEU A 81 -1.69 -5.95 17.60
N ASN A 82 -2.69 -5.45 16.90
CA ASN A 82 -4.08 -5.87 17.06
C ASN A 82 -4.63 -6.45 15.77
N LEU A 83 -5.42 -7.53 15.88
CA LEU A 83 -6.20 -8.08 14.78
C LEU A 83 -7.68 -7.79 15.04
N ARG A 84 -8.37 -7.23 14.05
CA ARG A 84 -9.81 -7.01 14.06
C ARG A 84 -10.45 -7.71 12.88
N LYS A 85 -11.67 -8.21 13.08
CA LYS A 85 -12.51 -8.79 12.03
C LYS A 85 -13.75 -7.92 11.86
N ASN A 86 -14.07 -7.57 10.62
CA ASN A 86 -15.34 -7.00 10.25
C ASN A 86 -16.13 -8.05 9.47
N VAL A 87 -17.10 -8.66 10.14
CA VAL A 87 -17.90 -9.77 9.58
C VAL A 87 -18.80 -9.25 8.47
N GLU A 88 -19.38 -8.06 8.61
CA GLU A 88 -20.28 -7.46 7.62
C GLU A 88 -19.59 -7.17 6.29
N LYS A 89 -18.34 -6.66 6.35
CA LYS A 89 -17.52 -6.38 5.16
C LYS A 89 -16.71 -7.59 4.69
N CYS A 90 -16.71 -8.72 5.43
CA CYS A 90 -15.80 -9.85 5.20
C CYS A 90 -14.32 -9.42 5.13
N GLU A 91 -13.92 -8.50 5.99
CA GLU A 91 -12.58 -7.94 6.05
C GLU A 91 -11.94 -8.18 7.41
N SER A 92 -10.63 -8.30 7.42
CA SER A 92 -9.81 -8.26 8.63
C SER A 92 -8.78 -7.17 8.54
N SER A 93 -8.44 -6.58 9.68
CA SER A 93 -7.39 -5.55 9.75
C SER A 93 -6.35 -5.90 10.80
N LEU A 94 -5.09 -5.76 10.40
CA LEU A 94 -3.93 -5.79 11.29
C LEU A 94 -3.54 -4.35 11.61
N ASN A 95 -3.54 -3.99 12.90
CA ASN A 95 -3.39 -2.61 13.35
C ASN A 95 -2.20 -2.47 14.28
N VAL A 96 -1.37 -1.47 14.03
CA VAL A 96 -0.28 -1.04 14.92
C VAL A 96 -0.75 0.21 15.68
N LYS A 97 -0.73 0.15 17.02
CA LYS A 97 -1.27 1.20 17.89
C LYS A 97 -0.32 1.57 19.01
N THR A 98 -0.45 2.80 19.52
CA THR A 98 0.14 3.20 20.81
C THR A 98 -0.92 3.19 21.91
N PRO A 99 -0.53 3.18 23.21
CA PRO A 99 -1.49 3.16 24.33
C PRO A 99 -2.45 4.36 24.38
N ASN A 100 -2.06 5.48 23.77
CA ASN A 100 -2.84 6.72 23.79
C ASN A 100 -3.86 6.81 22.66
N MET A 101 -3.87 5.85 21.73
CA MET A 101 -4.81 5.82 20.62
C MET A 101 -6.14 5.23 21.05
N GLY A 102 -7.24 5.85 20.62
CA GLY A 102 -8.59 5.37 20.82
C GLY A 102 -8.87 4.03 20.15
N ALA A 103 -10.05 3.47 20.41
CA ALA A 103 -10.44 2.19 19.84
C ALA A 103 -10.41 2.22 18.30
N GLU A 104 -10.86 3.31 17.71
CA GLU A 104 -10.97 3.50 16.25
C GLU A 104 -9.75 4.19 15.62
N GLU A 105 -8.67 4.39 16.38
CA GLU A 105 -7.43 5.00 15.88
C GLU A 105 -6.36 3.94 15.63
N SER A 106 -5.48 4.18 14.67
CA SER A 106 -4.34 3.31 14.35
C SER A 106 -3.21 4.12 13.73
N ALA A 107 -1.97 3.83 14.11
CA ALA A 107 -0.81 4.42 13.46
C ALA A 107 -0.60 3.81 12.06
N VAL A 108 -0.75 2.49 11.95
CA VAL A 108 -0.73 1.76 10.68
C VAL A 108 -1.83 0.71 10.71
N THR A 109 -2.61 0.66 9.65
CA THR A 109 -3.65 -0.35 9.43
C THR A 109 -3.40 -1.07 8.12
N ILE A 110 -3.46 -2.40 8.12
CA ILE A 110 -3.45 -3.21 6.90
C ILE A 110 -4.79 -3.94 6.87
N VAL A 111 -5.61 -3.67 5.85
CA VAL A 111 -6.93 -4.30 5.66
C VAL A 111 -6.86 -5.29 4.53
N GLY A 112 -7.42 -6.47 4.72
CA GLY A 112 -7.55 -7.50 3.70
C GLY A 112 -8.90 -8.20 3.79
N SER A 113 -9.44 -8.66 2.65
CA SER A 113 -10.64 -9.49 2.59
C SER A 113 -10.30 -10.94 2.93
N TYR A 114 -11.17 -11.65 3.66
CA TYR A 114 -10.97 -13.05 4.05
C TYR A 114 -12.08 -14.00 3.56
N SER A 115 -12.97 -13.53 2.68
CA SER A 115 -14.08 -14.36 2.19
C SER A 115 -13.60 -15.49 1.28
N GLU A 116 -13.81 -16.73 1.66
CA GLU A 116 -13.45 -17.94 0.91
C GLU A 116 -14.23 -18.10 -0.41
N ASN A 117 -15.39 -17.47 -0.54
CA ASN A 117 -16.31 -17.62 -1.68
C ASN A 117 -16.26 -16.48 -2.70
N SER A 118 -15.37 -15.52 -2.56
CA SER A 118 -15.29 -14.43 -3.52
C SER A 118 -14.09 -14.59 -4.44
N HIS A 119 -14.35 -14.88 -5.72
CA HIS A 119 -13.42 -14.56 -6.81
C HIS A 119 -13.18 -13.04 -6.94
N LYS A 120 -13.59 -12.28 -5.92
CA LYS A 120 -13.40 -10.84 -5.83
C LYS A 120 -11.94 -10.58 -5.47
N LYS A 121 -11.24 -9.88 -6.35
CA LYS A 121 -9.88 -9.40 -6.15
C LYS A 121 -9.70 -8.96 -4.69
N LEU A 122 -8.75 -9.56 -3.98
CA LEU A 122 -8.36 -9.16 -2.63
C LEU A 122 -7.98 -7.69 -2.65
N ASN A 123 -8.84 -6.83 -2.15
CA ASN A 123 -8.53 -5.41 -1.99
C ASN A 123 -7.75 -5.26 -0.69
N THR A 124 -6.42 -5.31 -0.79
CA THR A 124 -5.54 -4.97 0.31
C THR A 124 -5.36 -3.46 0.34
N ARG A 125 -5.61 -2.84 1.49
CA ARG A 125 -5.45 -1.40 1.71
C ARG A 125 -4.55 -1.16 2.90
N VAL A 126 -3.75 -0.12 2.84
CA VAL A 126 -2.87 0.32 3.93
C VAL A 126 -3.24 1.74 4.33
N GLY A 127 -3.55 1.92 5.60
CA GLY A 127 -3.78 3.22 6.22
C GLY A 127 -2.59 3.66 7.07
N ILE A 128 -2.15 4.89 6.94
CA ILE A 128 -1.21 5.55 7.84
C ILE A 128 -1.95 6.68 8.53
N GLY A 129 -2.16 6.57 9.84
CA GLY A 129 -3.04 7.48 10.58
C GLY A 129 -4.51 7.35 10.20
N SER A 130 -4.89 6.30 9.46
CA SER A 130 -6.25 5.99 9.02
C SER A 130 -6.57 4.55 9.42
N ALA A 131 -7.65 4.34 10.17
CA ALA A 131 -8.08 3.01 10.59
C ALA A 131 -9.06 2.34 9.61
N ASP A 132 -9.68 3.11 8.71
CA ASP A 132 -10.54 2.63 7.61
C ASP A 132 -10.09 3.24 6.28
N PRO A 133 -8.97 2.75 5.69
CA PRO A 133 -8.42 3.30 4.48
C PRO A 133 -9.38 3.16 3.29
N GLN A 134 -9.59 4.25 2.54
CA GLN A 134 -10.54 4.33 1.44
C GLN A 134 -9.94 3.95 0.08
N CYS A 135 -8.61 3.89 -0.03
CA CYS A 135 -7.87 3.47 -1.21
C CYS A 135 -6.68 2.58 -0.81
N GLU A 136 -5.93 2.06 -1.77
CA GLU A 136 -4.82 1.13 -1.55
C GLU A 136 -3.76 1.67 -0.58
N LEU A 137 -3.50 2.98 -0.62
CA LEU A 137 -2.67 3.69 0.36
C LEU A 137 -3.38 4.98 0.76
N ASP A 138 -3.88 5.03 1.99
CA ASP A 138 -4.57 6.16 2.58
C ASP A 138 -3.71 6.77 3.71
N VAL A 139 -3.30 8.02 3.56
CA VAL A 139 -2.42 8.71 4.50
C VAL A 139 -3.11 9.94 5.06
N ASN A 140 -3.47 9.88 6.33
CA ASN A 140 -3.98 11.02 7.07
C ASN A 140 -2.83 11.89 7.61
N GLY A 141 -2.12 12.56 6.69
CA GLY A 141 -0.95 13.37 7.01
C GLY A 141 -0.17 13.84 5.79
N LEU A 142 1.04 14.32 6.01
CA LEU A 142 1.95 14.76 4.95
C LEU A 142 2.82 13.60 4.48
N ILE A 143 3.05 13.52 3.17
CA ILE A 143 3.98 12.58 2.56
C ILE A 143 5.23 13.32 2.10
N ALA A 144 6.39 13.00 2.70
CA ALA A 144 7.70 13.44 2.22
C ALA A 144 8.33 12.31 1.42
N SER A 145 8.66 12.55 0.16
CA SER A 145 9.29 11.57 -0.72
C SER A 145 10.38 12.21 -1.58
N LYS A 146 11.40 11.43 -1.97
CA LYS A 146 12.43 11.92 -2.92
C LYS A 146 11.89 12.14 -4.33
N GLY A 147 10.77 11.53 -4.67
CA GLY A 147 10.15 11.65 -5.98
C GLY A 147 8.87 10.85 -6.08
N ARG A 148 8.10 11.14 -7.11
CA ARG A 148 6.88 10.43 -7.48
C ARG A 148 6.94 10.06 -8.95
N MET A 149 6.63 8.81 -9.27
CA MET A 149 6.55 8.32 -10.65
C MET A 149 5.15 7.75 -10.88
N GLY A 150 4.46 8.25 -11.90
CA GLY A 150 3.18 7.68 -12.35
C GLY A 150 3.42 6.34 -13.03
N CYS A 151 2.45 5.45 -12.96
CA CYS A 151 2.43 4.19 -13.70
C CYS A 151 1.50 4.32 -14.88
N SER A 152 1.92 3.86 -16.07
CA SER A 152 0.99 3.46 -17.12
C SER A 152 1.00 1.94 -17.23
N SER A 153 -0.15 1.34 -17.52
CA SER A 153 -0.21 -0.07 -17.85
C SER A 153 0.71 -0.34 -19.05
N ASP A 154 1.62 -1.28 -18.95
CA ASP A 154 2.39 -1.98 -20.00
C ASP A 154 3.25 -1.19 -21.01
N ARG A 155 3.11 0.14 -21.16
CA ARG A 155 3.86 0.90 -22.17
C ARG A 155 4.40 2.20 -21.59
N PHE A 156 5.65 2.17 -21.16
CA PHE A 156 6.34 3.37 -20.68
C PHE A 156 7.04 4.16 -21.79
N GLU A 157 6.83 3.78 -23.08
CA GLU A 157 7.53 4.36 -24.20
C GLU A 157 6.72 4.34 -25.50
N VAL A 158 6.93 5.35 -26.35
CA VAL A 158 6.46 5.39 -27.73
C VAL A 158 7.59 5.77 -28.66
N ALA A 159 7.47 5.45 -29.96
CA ALA A 159 8.49 5.79 -30.94
C ALA A 159 8.65 7.31 -31.07
N ALA A 160 9.89 7.79 -31.20
CA ALA A 160 10.21 9.19 -31.47
C ALA A 160 10.33 9.44 -32.98
N ASP A 161 9.33 8.99 -33.76
CA ASP A 161 9.30 8.97 -35.23
C ASP A 161 8.56 10.16 -35.87
N GLY A 162 7.98 11.05 -35.07
CA GLY A 162 7.18 12.19 -35.52
C GLY A 162 5.71 11.86 -35.70
N LEU A 163 5.29 10.61 -35.58
CA LEU A 163 3.91 10.17 -35.71
C LEU A 163 3.18 10.18 -34.35
N TRP A 164 1.85 10.24 -34.40
CA TRP A 164 1.02 10.17 -33.21
C TRP A 164 0.86 8.73 -32.72
N HIS A 165 1.19 8.50 -31.43
CA HIS A 165 1.06 7.22 -30.75
C HIS A 165 0.07 7.31 -29.60
N ASN A 166 -0.77 6.31 -29.43
CA ASN A 166 -1.65 6.20 -28.26
C ASN A 166 -0.83 5.92 -27.01
N VAL A 167 -1.05 6.69 -25.97
CA VAL A 167 -0.44 6.52 -24.64
C VAL A 167 -1.45 6.03 -23.60
N THR A 168 -2.72 5.92 -24.00
CA THR A 168 -3.79 5.27 -23.23
C THR A 168 -4.54 4.29 -24.13
N ASP A 169 -5.23 3.34 -23.53
CA ASP A 169 -6.28 2.59 -24.19
C ASP A 169 -7.45 3.52 -24.59
N VAL A 170 -8.46 2.97 -25.28
CA VAL A 170 -9.68 3.69 -25.57
C VAL A 170 -10.43 3.97 -24.27
N LEU A 171 -10.73 5.23 -24.03
CA LEU A 171 -11.37 5.73 -22.82
C LEU A 171 -12.75 6.31 -23.15
N THR A 172 -13.64 6.26 -22.14
CA THR A 172 -14.92 6.96 -22.14
C THR A 172 -15.20 7.52 -20.75
N GLY A 173 -15.96 8.62 -20.66
CA GLY A 173 -16.29 9.24 -19.37
C GLY A 173 -15.47 10.49 -19.08
N CYS A 174 -15.16 10.71 -17.81
CA CYS A 174 -14.42 11.88 -17.33
C CYS A 174 -13.04 11.42 -16.82
N HIS A 175 -11.99 12.03 -17.37
CA HIS A 175 -10.62 11.67 -17.00
C HIS A 175 -9.75 12.92 -16.77
N CYS A 176 -8.86 12.82 -15.79
CA CYS A 176 -7.80 13.77 -15.55
C CYS A 176 -6.49 12.99 -15.36
N PHE A 177 -5.50 13.28 -16.21
CA PHE A 177 -4.17 12.67 -16.15
C PHE A 177 -3.09 13.72 -15.99
N GLU A 178 -2.09 13.36 -15.19
CA GLU A 178 -0.78 14.02 -15.21
C GLU A 178 0.17 13.16 -16.04
N VAL A 179 0.84 13.77 -16.99
CA VAL A 179 1.79 13.11 -17.89
C VAL A 179 3.16 13.77 -17.78
N VAL A 180 4.18 12.98 -17.50
CA VAL A 180 5.59 13.41 -17.58
C VAL A 180 6.26 12.60 -18.68
N ALA A 181 6.88 13.26 -19.65
CA ALA A 181 7.50 12.61 -20.80
C ALA A 181 8.87 13.21 -21.11
N GLY A 182 9.81 12.35 -21.47
CA GLY A 182 11.17 12.77 -21.82
C GLY A 182 11.72 11.99 -23.00
N VAL A 183 12.53 12.67 -23.82
CA VAL A 183 13.24 12.05 -24.93
C VAL A 183 14.61 12.72 -25.08
N GLY A 184 15.63 11.92 -25.41
CA GLY A 184 16.98 12.38 -25.77
C GLY A 184 17.39 11.83 -27.12
N GLY A 185 18.08 12.67 -27.92
CA GLY A 185 18.70 12.27 -29.18
C GLY A 185 19.93 11.39 -29.01
N LYS A 186 20.60 11.06 -30.11
CA LYS A 186 21.91 10.41 -30.08
C LYS A 186 22.95 11.30 -29.39
N GLU A 187 23.98 10.70 -28.85
CA GLU A 187 25.10 11.43 -28.28
C GLU A 187 25.67 12.44 -29.30
N GLY A 188 25.81 13.69 -28.87
CA GLY A 188 26.29 14.80 -29.73
C GLY A 188 25.19 15.54 -30.50
N ASP A 189 23.95 15.01 -30.64
CA ASP A 189 22.88 15.70 -31.38
C ASP A 189 22.36 16.97 -30.68
N GLY A 190 22.56 17.08 -29.39
CA GLY A 190 22.02 18.18 -28.57
C GLY A 190 20.50 18.26 -28.53
N LYS A 191 19.81 17.22 -29.00
CA LYS A 191 18.33 17.13 -29.01
C LYS A 191 17.81 16.52 -27.72
N PHE A 192 17.04 17.29 -26.97
CA PHE A 192 16.38 16.81 -25.75
C PHE A 192 15.01 17.47 -25.61
N ALA A 193 14.05 16.77 -25.03
CA ALA A 193 12.81 17.37 -24.57
C ALA A 193 12.35 16.72 -23.28
N LEU A 194 11.85 17.54 -22.36
CA LEU A 194 11.18 17.12 -21.12
C LEU A 194 9.87 17.89 -21.05
N ALA A 195 8.78 17.17 -20.91
CA ALA A 195 7.42 17.68 -20.93
C ALA A 195 6.66 17.26 -19.67
N HIS A 196 5.85 18.18 -19.14
CA HIS A 196 4.87 17.95 -18.09
C HIS A 196 3.52 18.46 -18.54
N ALA A 197 2.48 17.64 -18.48
CA ALA A 197 1.15 17.99 -18.94
C ALA A 197 0.07 17.55 -17.96
N ILE A 198 -0.99 18.37 -17.86
CA ILE A 198 -2.27 17.99 -17.27
C ILE A 198 -3.28 17.90 -18.40
N ALA A 199 -3.85 16.70 -18.57
CA ALA A 199 -4.79 16.38 -19.63
C ALA A 199 -6.16 16.05 -19.05
N VAL A 200 -7.18 16.85 -19.35
CA VAL A 200 -8.56 16.67 -18.87
C VAL A 200 -9.52 16.44 -20.02
N ASN A 201 -10.48 15.56 -19.83
CA ASN A 201 -11.52 15.24 -20.82
C ASN A 201 -12.79 14.81 -20.11
N THR A 202 -13.94 15.25 -20.66
CA THR A 202 -15.28 14.92 -20.18
C THR A 202 -16.09 14.42 -21.37
N PHE A 203 -16.25 13.09 -21.52
CA PHE A 203 -16.99 12.46 -22.63
C PHE A 203 -16.64 13.03 -24.01
N ASN A 204 -15.38 13.38 -24.22
CA ASN A 204 -14.86 14.03 -25.43
C ASN A 204 -15.52 15.38 -25.76
N SER A 205 -16.06 16.05 -24.74
CA SER A 205 -16.58 17.41 -24.87
C SER A 205 -15.55 18.42 -24.39
N ASN A 206 -15.05 19.25 -25.31
CA ASN A 206 -14.07 20.31 -25.05
C ASN A 206 -12.79 19.85 -24.28
N PRO A 207 -12.09 18.79 -24.73
CA PRO A 207 -10.92 18.26 -24.06
C PRO A 207 -9.78 19.27 -24.04
N LYS A 208 -8.98 19.29 -22.96
CA LYS A 208 -7.87 20.23 -22.76
C LYS A 208 -6.60 19.49 -22.38
N VAL A 209 -5.48 20.03 -22.83
CA VAL A 209 -4.13 19.64 -22.41
C VAL A 209 -3.34 20.89 -22.10
N ASN A 210 -2.95 21.06 -20.84
CA ASN A 210 -2.01 22.09 -20.41
C ASN A 210 -0.63 21.48 -20.40
N LEU A 211 0.25 21.91 -21.34
CA LEU A 211 1.57 21.35 -21.55
C LEU A 211 2.64 22.40 -21.26
N THR A 212 3.53 22.11 -20.32
CA THR A 212 4.76 22.83 -20.06
C THR A 212 5.94 21.97 -20.47
N GLN A 213 6.90 22.52 -21.22
CA GLN A 213 8.06 21.76 -21.66
C GLN A 213 9.33 22.58 -21.83
N SER A 214 10.45 21.93 -21.59
CA SER A 214 11.79 22.42 -21.96
C SER A 214 12.38 21.55 -23.06
N TYR A 215 13.08 22.12 -24.00
CA TYR A 215 13.66 21.39 -25.13
C TYR A 215 14.94 22.09 -25.65
N SER A 216 15.81 21.30 -26.27
CA SER A 216 17.00 21.75 -27.01
C SER A 216 17.05 21.12 -28.40
N GLY A 217 17.90 21.64 -29.30
CA GLY A 217 18.00 21.16 -30.68
C GLY A 217 16.90 21.67 -31.62
N GLY A 218 16.19 22.78 -31.22
CA GLY A 218 15.19 23.42 -32.05
C GLY A 218 13.74 22.99 -31.81
N ARG A 219 12.81 23.70 -32.46
CA ARG A 219 11.36 23.50 -32.27
C ARG A 219 10.85 22.10 -32.67
N GLY A 220 11.59 21.41 -33.51
CA GLY A 220 11.28 20.02 -33.93
C GLY A 220 11.48 18.99 -32.82
N ALA A 221 12.29 19.30 -31.81
CA ALA A 221 12.50 18.42 -30.67
C ALA A 221 11.32 18.34 -29.68
N LYS A 222 10.35 19.27 -29.80
CA LYS A 222 9.19 19.33 -28.88
C LYS A 222 8.36 18.08 -28.88
N ILE A 223 7.83 17.76 -27.67
CA ILE A 223 6.79 16.76 -27.46
C ILE A 223 5.43 17.46 -27.59
N ASP A 224 4.51 16.90 -28.36
CA ASP A 224 3.11 17.32 -28.42
C ASP A 224 2.23 16.20 -27.81
N ILE A 225 1.22 16.61 -27.05
CA ILE A 225 0.21 15.72 -26.43
C ILE A 225 -1.18 16.23 -26.82
N ARG A 226 -2.08 15.32 -27.21
CA ARG A 226 -3.46 15.67 -27.56
C ARG A 226 -4.44 14.59 -27.16
N TRP A 227 -5.69 14.96 -27.02
CA TRP A 227 -6.81 14.06 -27.07
C TRP A 227 -7.19 13.78 -28.53
N CYS A 228 -7.42 12.51 -28.84
CA CYS A 228 -7.85 12.04 -30.15
C CYS A 228 -9.19 11.33 -30.02
N LYS A 229 -10.18 11.76 -30.76
CA LYS A 229 -11.50 11.11 -30.86
C LYS A 229 -11.35 9.77 -31.57
N CYS A 230 -12.04 8.73 -31.07
CA CYS A 230 -12.19 7.43 -31.68
C CYS A 230 -13.42 7.37 -32.60
N GLN A 231 -13.80 6.16 -33.06
CA GLN A 231 -14.95 5.96 -33.93
C GLN A 231 -16.27 6.36 -33.27
N ASN A 232 -16.43 6.02 -31.98
CA ASN A 232 -17.63 6.40 -31.23
C ASN A 232 -17.50 7.84 -30.69
N LYS A 233 -18.64 8.54 -30.63
CA LYS A 233 -18.70 9.95 -30.24
C LYS A 233 -18.07 10.24 -28.88
N TYR A 234 -18.22 9.33 -27.91
CA TYR A 234 -17.81 9.51 -26.54
C TYR A 234 -16.51 8.77 -26.21
N GLU A 235 -15.89 8.14 -27.19
CA GLU A 235 -14.63 7.43 -27.04
C GLU A 235 -13.45 8.26 -27.52
N TYR A 236 -12.35 8.15 -26.83
CA TYR A 236 -11.14 8.92 -27.11
C TYR A 236 -9.89 8.25 -26.54
N THR A 237 -8.74 8.64 -27.08
CA THR A 237 -7.42 8.24 -26.56
C THR A 237 -6.57 9.48 -26.28
N LEU A 238 -5.63 9.38 -25.36
CA LEU A 238 -4.56 10.35 -25.23
C LEU A 238 -3.42 9.93 -26.16
N GLN A 239 -2.92 10.86 -26.95
CA GLN A 239 -1.86 10.62 -27.92
C GLN A 239 -0.67 11.54 -27.66
N MET A 240 0.52 11.05 -27.99
CA MET A 240 1.80 11.76 -27.88
C MET A 240 2.61 11.59 -29.16
N ARG A 241 3.43 12.60 -29.46
CA ARG A 241 4.45 12.53 -30.50
C ARG A 241 5.60 13.47 -30.18
N VAL A 242 6.73 13.29 -30.84
CA VAL A 242 7.71 14.36 -31.10
C VAL A 242 7.34 15.07 -32.40
N ARG A 243 7.67 16.36 -32.56
CA ARG A 243 7.31 17.08 -33.79
C ARG A 243 8.05 16.60 -35.02
N HIS A 244 9.36 16.37 -34.87
CA HIS A 244 10.21 15.78 -35.90
C HIS A 244 10.87 14.52 -35.34
N LYS A 245 11.10 13.51 -36.18
CA LYS A 245 11.78 12.30 -35.79
C LYS A 245 13.16 12.59 -35.17
N TYR A 246 13.52 11.79 -34.19
CA TYR A 246 14.78 11.93 -33.48
C TYR A 246 15.92 11.13 -34.13
N ASP A 247 15.59 10.04 -34.80
CA ASP A 247 16.54 9.22 -35.54
C ASP A 247 15.88 8.58 -36.78
N GLU A 248 16.70 8.18 -37.78
CA GLU A 248 16.25 7.49 -38.99
C GLU A 248 15.96 6.01 -38.74
N GLU A 249 16.57 5.43 -37.71
CA GLU A 249 16.53 4.00 -37.42
C GLU A 249 15.34 3.61 -36.53
N GLY A 250 14.60 4.58 -35.99
CA GLY A 250 13.46 4.33 -35.09
C GLY A 250 13.81 3.72 -33.74
N LYS A 251 15.06 3.82 -33.32
CA LYS A 251 15.56 3.28 -32.05
C LYS A 251 15.26 4.17 -30.86
N ILE A 252 15.15 5.49 -31.12
CA ILE A 252 14.87 6.46 -30.03
C ILE A 252 13.39 6.44 -29.67
N LYS A 253 13.13 6.40 -28.36
CA LYS A 253 11.81 6.36 -27.78
C LYS A 253 11.56 7.57 -26.88
N VAL A 254 10.33 8.07 -26.87
CA VAL A 254 9.84 8.96 -25.82
C VAL A 254 9.44 8.08 -24.65
N ARG A 255 10.10 8.27 -23.50
CA ARG A 255 9.71 7.63 -22.25
C ARG A 255 8.72 8.51 -21.52
N TYR A 256 7.67 7.92 -20.93
CA TYR A 256 6.65 8.70 -20.24
C TYR A 256 6.08 7.96 -19.03
N HIS A 257 5.49 8.72 -18.13
CA HIS A 257 4.73 8.26 -16.97
C HIS A 257 3.37 8.96 -16.96
N ILE A 258 2.32 8.22 -16.62
CA ILE A 258 0.97 8.75 -16.47
C ILE A 258 0.50 8.49 -15.02
N THR A 259 -0.03 9.53 -14.39
CA THR A 259 -0.73 9.42 -13.11
C THR A 259 -2.20 9.77 -13.35
N LYS A 260 -3.10 8.86 -12.99
CA LYS A 260 -4.53 9.14 -12.99
C LYS A 260 -4.87 10.01 -11.79
N LEU A 261 -5.41 11.20 -12.01
CA LEU A 261 -5.76 12.16 -10.96
C LEU A 261 -7.25 12.14 -10.61
N TRP A 262 -8.09 11.57 -11.46
CA TRP A 262 -9.53 11.46 -11.25
C TRP A 262 -10.00 10.01 -11.43
N HIS A 263 -10.71 9.46 -10.44
CA HIS A 263 -11.06 8.04 -10.37
C HIS A 263 -12.56 7.73 -10.60
N ASP A 264 -13.44 8.75 -10.55
CA ASP A 264 -14.89 8.61 -10.85
C ASP A 264 -15.20 9.04 -12.30
N SER A 265 -14.99 8.12 -13.25
CA SER A 265 -15.16 8.41 -14.66
C SER A 265 -16.61 8.73 -15.07
N GLN A 266 -17.59 8.30 -14.28
CA GLN A 266 -19.01 8.52 -14.56
C GLN A 266 -19.63 9.63 -13.72
N MET A 267 -18.85 10.29 -12.86
CA MET A 267 -19.30 11.33 -11.91
C MET A 267 -20.42 10.87 -10.98
N MET A 268 -20.48 9.58 -10.68
CA MET A 268 -21.54 9.01 -9.84
C MET A 268 -21.50 9.52 -8.39
N GLY A 269 -20.33 9.88 -7.90
CA GLY A 269 -20.17 10.49 -6.57
C GLY A 269 -20.74 11.90 -6.44
N SER A 270 -21.13 12.53 -7.55
CA SER A 270 -21.76 13.87 -7.56
C SER A 270 -23.29 13.82 -7.30
N ILE A 271 -23.87 12.63 -7.29
CA ILE A 271 -25.31 12.44 -7.02
C ILE A 271 -25.43 12.17 -5.52
N SER A 272 -26.01 13.13 -4.76
CA SER A 272 -26.38 12.89 -3.37
C SER A 272 -27.49 11.83 -3.31
N LYS A 273 -27.29 10.82 -2.47
CA LYS A 273 -28.28 9.78 -2.18
C LYS A 273 -29.34 10.32 -1.25
#